data_0e77e1b4c2d3d08d765b19670266df61
#
_entry.id   0e77e1b4c2d3d08d765b19670266df61
#
_cell.length_a   1.000
_cell.length_b   1.000
_cell.length_c   1.000
_cell.angle_alpha   90.00
_cell.angle_beta   90.00
_cell.angle_gamma   90.00
#
_symmetry.space_group_name_H-M   'P 1'
#
loop_
_entity.id
_entity.type
_entity.pdbx_description
1 polymer ?
#
loop_
_entity_poly.entity_id
_entity_poly.type
_entity_poly.pdbx_seq_one_letter_code
_entity_poly.pdbx_strand_id
1 'polypeptide(L)'
;MKEYRKISGNGKFTHTSLGHPKGCYEITTKRRPKFNKFYCKALKAGAEIFLTETHREQSPVLIDCDWKYNYPCERYYTMENIKRLISEYNKVIKYYLQVDDEALLAFVMEKDNPTKKQDCIKDGIHIVYPNICISNELAYVLRNEVVKIFEKE
;
A
#
# COMPACT_ATOMS: atom_id res chain seq x y z
N MET A 1 -9.86 -18.92 -6.23
CA MET A 1 -9.46 -18.00 -7.35
C MET A 1 -10.17 -18.30 -8.67
N LYS A 2 -10.30 -19.57 -9.15
CA LYS A 2 -10.99 -19.87 -10.43
C LYS A 2 -12.38 -19.23 -10.55
N GLU A 3 -13.17 -19.21 -9.48
CA GLU A 3 -14.52 -18.63 -9.40
C GLU A 3 -14.57 -17.10 -9.68
N TYR A 4 -13.45 -16.40 -9.50
CA TYR A 4 -13.37 -14.95 -9.64
C TYR A 4 -12.61 -14.51 -10.90
N ARG A 5 -12.07 -15.45 -11.67
CA ARG A 5 -11.24 -15.14 -12.84
C ARG A 5 -12.08 -14.57 -13.96
N LYS A 6 -11.68 -13.41 -14.49
CA LYS A 6 -12.16 -12.88 -15.76
C LYS A 6 -11.32 -13.42 -16.91
N ILE A 7 -11.97 -14.04 -17.87
CA ILE A 7 -11.36 -14.51 -19.10
C ILE A 7 -11.53 -13.41 -20.13
N SER A 8 -10.46 -12.65 -20.36
CA SER A 8 -10.28 -11.64 -21.43
C SER A 8 -11.38 -10.60 -21.66
N GLY A 9 -10.98 -9.46 -22.19
CA GLY A 9 -11.82 -8.39 -22.68
C GLY A 9 -11.94 -7.22 -21.71
N ASN A 10 -12.52 -6.13 -22.18
CA ASN A 10 -12.65 -4.82 -21.55
C ASN A 10 -13.50 -4.77 -20.25
N GLY A 11 -13.55 -5.86 -19.51
CA GLY A 11 -14.30 -5.94 -18.26
C GLY A 11 -13.54 -5.31 -17.09
N LYS A 12 -14.24 -4.52 -16.28
CA LYS A 12 -13.71 -3.97 -15.03
C LYS A 12 -13.29 -5.13 -14.11
N PHE A 13 -12.00 -5.25 -13.81
CA PHE A 13 -11.47 -6.15 -12.79
C PHE A 13 -11.12 -5.34 -11.54
N THR A 14 -11.10 -6.02 -10.40
CA THR A 14 -10.81 -5.39 -9.11
C THR A 14 -9.44 -5.78 -8.57
N HIS A 15 -8.90 -6.89 -9.05
CA HIS A 15 -7.62 -7.43 -8.59
C HIS A 15 -6.83 -8.06 -9.75
N THR A 16 -5.51 -7.96 -9.67
CA THR A 16 -4.58 -8.62 -10.59
C THR A 16 -3.64 -9.52 -9.80
N SER A 17 -3.53 -10.79 -10.22
CA SER A 17 -2.52 -11.69 -9.68
C SER A 17 -1.25 -11.63 -10.52
N LEU A 18 -0.14 -11.27 -9.88
CA LEU A 18 1.20 -11.24 -10.46
C LEU A 18 1.91 -12.59 -10.32
N GLY A 19 1.46 -13.41 -9.35
CA GLY A 19 1.93 -14.78 -9.12
C GLY A 19 1.15 -15.84 -9.92
N HIS A 20 1.38 -17.11 -9.62
CA HIS A 20 0.62 -18.21 -10.22
C HIS A 20 -0.63 -18.55 -9.40
N PRO A 21 -1.80 -18.72 -10.08
CA PRO A 21 -2.06 -18.44 -11.49
C PRO A 21 -2.19 -16.93 -11.77
N LYS A 22 -1.50 -16.45 -12.81
CA LYS A 22 -1.65 -15.07 -13.29
C LYS A 22 -3.05 -14.81 -13.81
N GLY A 23 -3.53 -13.58 -13.67
CA GLY A 23 -4.81 -13.17 -14.25
C GLY A 23 -5.47 -12.00 -13.54
N CYS A 24 -6.53 -11.51 -14.17
CA CYS A 24 -7.39 -10.49 -13.63
C CYS A 24 -8.64 -11.11 -13.01
N TYR A 25 -9.10 -10.55 -11.92
CA TYR A 25 -10.19 -11.09 -11.12
C TYR A 25 -11.18 -10.01 -10.77
N GLU A 26 -12.47 -10.36 -10.75
CA GLU A 26 -13.52 -9.49 -10.23
C GLU A 26 -14.01 -10.03 -8.89
N ILE A 27 -13.74 -9.29 -7.84
CA ILE A 27 -14.22 -9.57 -6.49
C ILE A 27 -15.23 -8.48 -6.15
N THR A 28 -16.51 -8.80 -6.39
CA THR A 28 -17.60 -7.86 -6.11
C THR A 28 -17.73 -7.61 -4.61
N THR A 29 -18.30 -6.46 -4.21
CA THR A 29 -18.53 -6.11 -2.80
C THR A 29 -19.30 -7.22 -2.07
N LYS A 30 -20.31 -7.84 -2.70
CA LYS A 30 -21.06 -8.96 -2.13
C LYS A 30 -20.20 -10.20 -1.83
N ARG A 31 -19.17 -10.44 -2.65
CA ARG A 31 -18.29 -11.62 -2.51
C ARG A 31 -17.05 -11.35 -1.67
N ARG A 32 -16.75 -10.08 -1.38
CA ARG A 32 -15.54 -9.65 -0.66
C ARG A 32 -15.38 -10.32 0.72
N PRO A 33 -16.41 -10.43 1.59
CA PRO A 33 -16.24 -11.10 2.89
C PRO A 33 -15.81 -12.55 2.77
N LYS A 34 -16.43 -13.31 1.84
CA LYS A 34 -16.06 -14.71 1.56
C LYS A 34 -14.63 -14.80 1.01
N PHE A 35 -14.28 -13.92 0.08
CA PHE A 35 -12.94 -13.86 -0.48
C PHE A 35 -11.89 -13.58 0.60
N ASN A 36 -12.07 -12.54 1.41
CA ASN A 36 -11.14 -12.15 2.47
C ASN A 36 -10.91 -13.31 3.47
N LYS A 37 -11.99 -14.02 3.85
CA LYS A 37 -11.88 -15.18 4.74
C LYS A 37 -10.94 -16.25 4.15
N PHE A 38 -11.11 -16.59 2.87
CA PHE A 38 -10.26 -17.60 2.21
C PHE A 38 -8.85 -17.07 1.95
N TYR A 39 -8.71 -15.80 1.59
CA TYR A 39 -7.43 -15.14 1.39
C TYR A 39 -6.58 -15.17 2.67
N CYS A 40 -7.15 -14.74 3.80
CA CYS A 40 -6.47 -14.80 5.08
C CYS A 40 -6.12 -16.24 5.51
N LYS A 41 -7.03 -17.19 5.26
CA LYS A 41 -6.76 -18.61 5.55
C LYS A 41 -5.58 -19.14 4.72
N ALA A 42 -5.51 -18.77 3.45
CA ALA A 42 -4.44 -19.20 2.56
C ALA A 42 -3.09 -18.58 2.98
N LEU A 43 -3.05 -17.29 3.33
CA LEU A 43 -1.85 -16.64 3.85
C LEU A 43 -1.36 -17.31 5.16
N LYS A 44 -2.27 -17.57 6.10
CA LYS A 44 -1.92 -18.29 7.35
C LYS A 44 -1.40 -19.71 7.11
N ALA A 45 -1.76 -20.34 6.00
CA ALA A 45 -1.24 -21.62 5.59
C ALA A 45 0.08 -21.54 4.78
N GLY A 46 0.69 -20.36 4.69
CA GLY A 46 1.96 -20.14 3.99
C GLY A 46 1.83 -20.00 2.47
N ALA A 47 0.63 -19.76 1.95
CA ALA A 47 0.48 -19.57 0.51
C ALA A 47 1.10 -18.24 0.04
N GLU A 48 1.97 -18.30 -0.94
CA GLU A 48 2.52 -17.13 -1.62
C GLU A 48 1.47 -16.58 -2.60
N ILE A 49 0.87 -15.44 -2.25
CA ILE A 49 -0.18 -14.80 -3.03
C ILE A 49 0.26 -13.39 -3.39
N PHE A 50 0.51 -13.15 -4.68
CA PHE A 50 0.90 -11.84 -5.21
C PHE A 50 -0.32 -11.20 -5.89
N LEU A 51 -1.23 -10.68 -5.08
CA LEU A 51 -2.47 -10.07 -5.54
C LEU A 51 -2.44 -8.57 -5.27
N THR A 52 -2.64 -7.78 -6.34
CA THR A 52 -2.79 -6.32 -6.25
C THR A 52 -4.25 -5.92 -6.46
N GLU A 53 -4.72 -4.97 -5.68
CA GLU A 53 -6.03 -4.36 -5.88
C GLU A 53 -5.92 -3.22 -6.91
N THR A 54 -6.91 -3.11 -7.78
CA THR A 54 -6.97 -2.03 -8.77
C THR A 54 -7.42 -0.73 -8.09
N HIS A 55 -6.65 0.34 -8.23
CA HIS A 55 -7.04 1.66 -7.76
C HIS A 55 -8.33 2.12 -8.43
N ARG A 56 -9.18 2.76 -7.66
CA ARG A 56 -10.40 3.43 -8.12
C ARG A 56 -10.16 4.94 -8.14
N GLU A 57 -11.17 5.69 -8.60
CA GLU A 57 -11.16 7.16 -8.53
C GLU A 57 -10.97 7.67 -7.10
N GLN A 58 -11.49 6.92 -6.13
CA GLN A 58 -11.26 7.14 -4.71
C GLN A 58 -10.71 5.87 -4.06
N SER A 59 -9.70 6.02 -3.23
CA SER A 59 -9.03 4.93 -2.52
C SER A 59 -8.57 5.40 -1.13
N PRO A 60 -8.27 4.47 -0.20
CA PRO A 60 -7.55 4.80 1.02
C PRO A 60 -6.26 5.56 0.71
N VAL A 61 -5.80 6.39 1.63
CA VAL A 61 -4.47 7.00 1.51
C VAL A 61 -3.43 5.90 1.62
N LEU A 62 -2.66 5.74 0.55
CA LEU A 62 -1.57 4.77 0.43
C LEU A 62 -0.27 5.52 0.22
N ILE A 63 0.72 5.21 1.06
CA ILE A 63 2.06 5.76 0.96
C ILE A 63 3.00 4.59 0.72
N ASP A 64 3.75 4.68 -0.37
CA ASP A 64 4.76 3.69 -0.75
C ASP A 64 6.13 4.36 -0.73
N CYS A 65 6.99 3.93 0.19
CA CYS A 65 8.37 4.40 0.31
C CYS A 65 9.31 3.28 -0.10
N ASP A 66 9.88 3.41 -1.28
CA ASP A 66 10.89 2.49 -1.82
C ASP A 66 12.26 3.16 -1.79
N TRP A 67 13.22 2.51 -1.11
CA TRP A 67 14.61 2.94 -1.07
C TRP A 67 15.50 2.00 -1.87
N LYS A 68 16.46 2.63 -2.56
CA LYS A 68 17.56 1.92 -3.21
C LYS A 68 18.86 2.58 -2.74
N TYR A 69 19.76 1.78 -2.23
CA TYR A 69 21.05 2.25 -1.74
C TYR A 69 22.15 1.22 -2.00
N ASN A 70 23.39 1.65 -1.83
CA ASN A 70 24.56 0.82 -1.99
C ASN A 70 24.83 -0.01 -0.72
N TYR A 71 25.75 -0.96 -0.80
CA TYR A 71 26.20 -1.72 0.35
C TYR A 71 26.84 -0.82 1.43
N PRO A 72 26.79 -1.20 2.71
CA PRO A 72 26.34 -2.47 3.29
C PRO A 72 24.82 -2.63 3.35
N CYS A 73 24.35 -3.89 3.51
CA CYS A 73 22.94 -4.25 3.49
C CYS A 73 22.31 -4.02 4.87
N GLU A 74 22.30 -2.78 5.34
CA GLU A 74 21.67 -2.38 6.59
C GLU A 74 20.48 -1.46 6.29
N ARG A 75 19.49 -1.49 7.17
CA ARG A 75 18.33 -0.61 7.08
C ARG A 75 18.74 0.80 7.49
N TYR A 76 18.49 1.78 6.62
CA TYR A 76 18.85 3.18 6.87
C TYR A 76 17.80 3.98 7.62
N TYR A 77 16.55 3.53 7.65
CA TYR A 77 15.52 4.22 8.41
C TYR A 77 15.28 3.54 9.77
N THR A 78 14.81 4.33 10.71
CA THR A 78 14.46 3.92 12.05
C THR A 78 12.95 4.01 12.27
N MET A 79 12.46 3.44 13.36
CA MET A 79 11.07 3.61 13.77
C MET A 79 10.71 5.08 14.02
N GLU A 80 11.67 5.89 14.49
CA GLU A 80 11.48 7.33 14.66
C GLU A 80 11.27 8.04 13.32
N ASN A 81 11.99 7.65 12.27
CA ASN A 81 11.79 8.18 10.92
C ASN A 81 10.36 7.87 10.42
N ILE A 82 9.88 6.63 10.64
CA ILE A 82 8.52 6.22 10.26
C ILE A 82 7.48 7.03 11.05
N LYS A 83 7.63 7.16 12.36
CA LYS A 83 6.72 7.95 13.21
C LYS A 83 6.69 9.41 12.80
N ARG A 84 7.84 9.98 12.45
CA ARG A 84 7.93 11.35 11.96
C ARG A 84 7.19 11.49 10.62
N LEU A 85 7.41 10.58 9.67
CA LEU A 85 6.71 10.58 8.39
C LEU A 85 5.19 10.55 8.59
N ILE A 86 4.69 9.66 9.44
CA ILE A 86 3.27 9.56 9.79
C ILE A 86 2.78 10.87 10.42
N SER A 87 3.56 11.46 11.34
CA SER A 87 3.21 12.74 11.98
C SER A 87 3.05 13.86 10.96
N GLU A 88 3.95 13.98 9.99
CA GLU A 88 3.85 15.00 8.95
C GLU A 88 2.65 14.74 8.01
N TYR A 89 2.41 13.49 7.62
CA TYR A 89 1.20 13.14 6.89
C TYR A 89 -0.07 13.48 7.66
N ASN A 90 -0.13 13.19 8.96
CA ASN A 90 -1.29 13.52 9.81
C ASN A 90 -1.57 15.03 9.84
N LYS A 91 -0.53 15.86 9.94
CA LYS A 91 -0.67 17.33 9.90
C LYS A 91 -1.23 17.79 8.55
N VAL A 92 -0.67 17.29 7.46
CA VAL A 92 -1.10 17.64 6.10
C VAL A 92 -2.52 17.13 5.83
N ILE A 93 -2.84 15.91 6.23
CA ILE A 93 -4.20 15.36 6.11
C ILE A 93 -5.21 16.24 6.86
N LYS A 94 -4.93 16.60 8.13
CA LYS A 94 -5.81 17.49 8.91
C LYS A 94 -5.96 18.88 8.31
N TYR A 95 -4.94 19.37 7.63
CA TYR A 95 -4.99 20.69 6.95
C TYR A 95 -5.97 20.68 5.76
N TYR A 96 -6.00 19.59 4.98
CA TYR A 96 -6.85 19.49 3.79
C TYR A 96 -8.22 18.86 4.07
N LEU A 97 -8.32 18.05 5.14
CA LEU A 97 -9.53 17.29 5.48
C LEU A 97 -9.93 17.55 6.93
N GLN A 98 -11.22 17.77 7.14
CA GLN A 98 -11.79 17.85 8.49
C GLN A 98 -12.01 16.44 9.02
N VAL A 99 -10.97 15.83 9.57
CA VAL A 99 -10.99 14.48 10.13
C VAL A 99 -10.59 14.50 11.62
N ASP A 100 -11.16 13.60 12.39
CA ASP A 100 -10.79 13.36 13.77
C ASP A 100 -9.53 12.48 13.88
N ASP A 101 -9.02 12.34 15.10
CA ASP A 101 -7.82 11.54 15.35
C ASP A 101 -8.04 10.04 15.11
N GLU A 102 -9.26 9.54 15.24
CA GLU A 102 -9.60 8.13 15.02
C GLU A 102 -9.46 7.76 13.53
N ALA A 103 -9.76 8.72 12.64
CA ALA A 103 -9.57 8.51 11.20
C ALA A 103 -8.09 8.41 10.79
N LEU A 104 -7.17 8.97 11.60
CA LEU A 104 -5.72 8.99 11.34
C LEU A 104 -5.01 7.69 11.74
N LEU A 105 -5.74 6.62 12.02
CA LEU A 105 -5.14 5.30 12.21
C LEU A 105 -4.40 4.86 10.96
N ALA A 106 -3.09 4.64 11.10
CA ALA A 106 -2.22 4.20 10.03
C ALA A 106 -1.68 2.80 10.29
N PHE A 107 -1.72 1.93 9.29
CA PHE A 107 -1.05 0.64 9.31
C PHE A 107 0.26 0.74 8.54
N VAL A 108 1.36 0.32 9.18
CA VAL A 108 2.68 0.25 8.55
C VAL A 108 2.99 -1.20 8.25
N MET A 109 3.32 -1.47 7.00
CA MET A 109 3.81 -2.76 6.53
C MET A 109 5.26 -2.60 6.11
N GLU A 110 6.13 -3.35 6.73
CA GLU A 110 7.58 -3.29 6.57
C GLU A 110 8.10 -4.63 6.07
N LYS A 111 9.15 -4.61 5.26
CA LYS A 111 9.89 -5.84 4.93
C LYS A 111 10.66 -6.32 6.15
N ASP A 112 10.73 -7.62 6.38
CA ASP A 112 11.53 -8.20 7.48
C ASP A 112 12.98 -7.74 7.38
N ASN A 113 13.55 -7.78 6.19
CA ASN A 113 14.93 -7.38 5.91
C ASN A 113 15.04 -6.68 4.55
N PRO A 114 16.04 -5.78 4.40
CA PRO A 114 16.44 -5.26 3.10
C PRO A 114 16.81 -6.40 2.13
N THR A 115 16.46 -6.25 0.86
CA THR A 115 16.68 -7.28 -0.16
C THR A 115 17.85 -6.91 -1.06
N LYS A 116 18.86 -7.75 -1.12
CA LYS A 116 19.99 -7.62 -2.04
C LYS A 116 19.54 -7.89 -3.48
N LYS A 117 19.85 -6.98 -4.38
CA LYS A 117 19.76 -7.12 -5.84
C LYS A 117 21.16 -7.07 -6.44
N GLN A 118 21.29 -7.28 -7.77
CA GLN A 118 22.60 -7.30 -8.42
C GLN A 118 23.41 -6.03 -8.13
N ASP A 119 22.79 -4.85 -8.25
CA ASP A 119 23.47 -3.55 -8.21
C ASP A 119 23.09 -2.68 -7.01
N CYS A 120 22.17 -3.12 -6.15
CA CYS A 120 21.68 -2.31 -5.04
C CYS A 120 21.01 -3.15 -3.95
N ILE A 121 20.81 -2.50 -2.82
CA ILE A 121 19.91 -2.96 -1.77
C ILE A 121 18.56 -2.28 -1.99
N LYS A 122 17.48 -3.05 -1.86
CA LYS A 122 16.10 -2.54 -1.87
C LYS A 122 15.46 -2.73 -0.50
N ASP A 123 14.96 -1.67 0.04
CA ASP A 123 14.14 -1.67 1.25
C ASP A 123 12.90 -0.82 1.03
N GLY A 124 11.90 -0.92 1.90
CA GLY A 124 10.70 -0.12 1.76
C GLY A 124 9.64 -0.42 2.80
N ILE A 125 8.74 0.55 2.93
CA ILE A 125 7.53 0.45 3.76
C ILE A 125 6.31 0.87 2.97
N HIS A 126 5.18 0.26 3.28
CA HIS A 126 3.87 0.73 2.84
C HIS A 126 3.08 1.22 4.06
N ILE A 127 2.46 2.39 3.95
CA ILE A 127 1.60 2.95 5.00
C ILE A 127 0.21 3.11 4.43
N VAL A 128 -0.80 2.66 5.17
CA VAL A 128 -2.21 2.71 4.75
C VAL A 128 -3.04 3.39 5.82
N TYR A 129 -3.83 4.39 5.43
CA TYR A 129 -4.87 5.00 6.26
C TYR A 129 -6.24 4.46 5.81
N PRO A 130 -6.74 3.38 6.40
CA PRO A 130 -7.93 2.70 5.89
C PRO A 130 -9.23 3.50 6.06
N ASN A 131 -9.24 4.44 7.01
CA ASN A 131 -10.42 5.24 7.35
C ASN A 131 -10.51 6.54 6.53
N ILE A 132 -9.51 6.86 5.70
CA ILE A 132 -9.47 8.06 4.88
C ILE A 132 -9.51 7.66 3.42
N CYS A 133 -10.59 8.02 2.73
CA CYS A 133 -10.77 7.73 1.31
C CYS A 133 -10.76 9.05 0.52
N ILE A 134 -9.83 9.19 -0.42
CA ILE A 134 -9.57 10.41 -1.19
C ILE A 134 -9.42 10.12 -2.68
N SER A 135 -9.50 11.17 -3.51
CA SER A 135 -9.16 11.08 -4.92
C SER A 135 -7.65 10.94 -5.13
N ASN A 136 -7.25 10.42 -6.29
CA ASN A 136 -5.85 10.31 -6.65
C ASN A 136 -5.14 11.68 -6.69
N GLU A 137 -5.84 12.71 -7.17
CA GLU A 137 -5.31 14.08 -7.24
C GLU A 137 -4.97 14.60 -5.84
N LEU A 138 -5.88 14.42 -4.88
CA LEU A 138 -5.62 14.83 -3.50
C LEU A 138 -4.48 14.02 -2.87
N ALA A 139 -4.39 12.72 -3.17
CA ALA A 139 -3.27 11.90 -2.71
C ALA A 139 -1.90 12.46 -3.17
N TYR A 140 -1.82 12.92 -4.43
CA TYR A 140 -0.62 13.59 -4.94
C TYR A 140 -0.34 14.93 -4.26
N VAL A 141 -1.38 15.72 -3.96
CA VAL A 141 -1.21 16.97 -3.20
C VAL A 141 -0.63 16.69 -1.82
N LEU A 142 -1.23 15.77 -1.06
CA LEU A 142 -0.74 15.40 0.28
C LEU A 142 0.73 14.94 0.23
N ARG A 143 1.05 14.06 -0.72
CA ARG A 143 2.43 13.58 -0.92
C ARG A 143 3.39 14.74 -1.17
N ASN A 144 3.05 15.62 -2.09
CA ASN A 144 3.94 16.72 -2.48
C ASN A 144 4.16 17.71 -1.32
N GLU A 145 3.16 17.99 -0.50
CA GLU A 145 3.32 18.83 0.69
C GLU A 145 4.27 18.17 1.71
N VAL A 146 4.11 16.85 1.95
CA VAL A 146 5.03 16.15 2.86
C VAL A 146 6.45 16.11 2.31
N VAL A 147 6.64 15.83 1.01
CA VAL A 147 7.97 15.84 0.38
C VAL A 147 8.65 17.20 0.56
N LYS A 148 7.95 18.33 0.33
CA LYS A 148 8.49 19.69 0.55
C LYS A 148 8.96 19.93 1.98
N ILE A 149 8.35 19.29 2.98
CA ILE A 149 8.79 19.42 4.38
C ILE A 149 10.16 18.76 4.55
N PHE A 150 10.34 17.56 4.00
CA PHE A 150 11.59 16.81 4.12
C PHE A 150 12.73 17.32 3.21
N GLU A 151 12.42 18.00 2.11
CA GLU A 151 13.42 18.61 1.22
C GLU A 151 14.05 19.88 1.78
N LYS A 152 13.46 20.51 2.81
CA LYS A 152 13.95 21.74 3.44
C LYS A 152 14.94 21.50 4.57
N GLU A 153 15.18 20.28 4.92
CA GLU A 153 16.08 19.83 6.01
C GLU A 153 17.38 19.26 5.47
#